data_02108031ab6877d054fb2eeb33f45078
#
_entry.id   02108031ab6877d054fb2eeb33f45078
#
_cell.length_a   1.000
_cell.length_b   1.000
_cell.length_c   1.000
_cell.angle_alpha   90.00
_cell.angle_beta   90.00
_cell.angle_gamma   90.00
#
_symmetry.space_group_name_H-M   'P 1'
#
loop_
_entity.id
_entity.type
_entity.pdbx_description
1 polymer ?
#
loop_
_entity_poly.entity_id
_entity_poly.type
_entity_poly.pdbx_seq_one_letter_code
_entity_poly.pdbx_strand_id
1 'polypeptide(L)'
;MKHFVVIANAYKDRDFALTNKIVAYIEQKGGTAKGLMSNVEPISDNEFELEDIPQDTQCILVLGGDGTLIRAATRVETLEIPLMGVNLG
;
A
#
# COMPACT_ATOMS: atom_id res chain seq x y z
N MET A 1 9.87 -6.62 11.86
CA MET A 1 8.79 -5.67 11.54
C MET A 1 7.45 -6.35 11.70
N LYS A 2 6.50 -5.67 12.32
CA LYS A 2 5.18 -6.25 12.59
C LYS A 2 4.02 -5.44 12.00
N HIS A 3 4.23 -4.16 11.68
CA HIS A 3 3.13 -3.28 11.29
C HIS A 3 3.34 -2.77 9.88
N PHE A 4 2.46 -3.19 8.98
CA PHE A 4 2.57 -2.91 7.55
C PHE A 4 1.35 -2.18 7.03
N VAL A 5 1.56 -1.42 5.96
CA VAL A 5 0.47 -0.92 5.12
C VAL A 5 0.74 -1.43 3.71
N VAL A 6 -0.31 -1.89 3.04
CA VAL A 6 -0.22 -2.36 1.65
C VAL A 6 -1.02 -1.39 0.79
N ILE A 7 -0.34 -0.66 -0.08
CA ILE A 7 -0.99 0.26 -1.01
C ILE A 7 -1.04 -0.41 -2.37
N ALA A 8 -2.23 -0.58 -2.92
CA ALA A 8 -2.41 -1.32 -4.16
C ALA A 8 -3.13 -0.50 -5.21
N ASN A 9 -2.66 -0.62 -6.45
CA ASN A 9 -3.37 -0.09 -7.60
C ASN A 9 -4.55 -1.01 -7.88
N ALA A 10 -5.77 -0.48 -7.78
CA ALA A 10 -6.99 -1.26 -7.94
C ALA A 10 -7.14 -1.89 -9.32
N TYR A 11 -6.52 -1.31 -10.35
CA TYR A 11 -6.57 -1.88 -11.70
C TYR A 11 -5.62 -3.06 -11.87
N LYS A 12 -4.54 -3.07 -11.10
CA LYS A 12 -3.53 -4.14 -11.17
C LYS A 12 -3.83 -5.28 -10.19
N ASP A 13 -4.37 -4.95 -9.04
CA ASP A 13 -4.76 -5.94 -8.04
C ASP A 13 -6.28 -5.95 -7.92
N ARG A 14 -6.93 -6.61 -8.87
CA ARG A 14 -8.39 -6.64 -8.94
C ARG A 14 -8.97 -7.25 -7.69
N ASP A 15 -10.00 -6.59 -7.16
CA ASP A 15 -10.72 -7.02 -5.95
C ASP A 15 -9.78 -7.13 -4.75
N PHE A 16 -8.59 -6.50 -4.83
CA PHE A 16 -7.57 -6.60 -3.79
C PHE A 16 -7.20 -8.04 -3.46
N ALA A 17 -7.23 -8.93 -4.46
CA ALA A 17 -6.97 -10.35 -4.23
C ALA A 17 -5.58 -10.59 -3.63
N LEU A 18 -4.54 -9.97 -4.21
CA LEU A 18 -3.18 -10.12 -3.69
C LEU A 18 -3.00 -9.36 -2.39
N THR A 19 -3.56 -8.15 -2.29
CA THR A 19 -3.53 -7.37 -1.06
C THR A 19 -4.11 -8.17 0.10
N ASN A 20 -5.28 -8.78 -0.11
CA ASN A 20 -5.92 -9.56 0.94
C ASN A 20 -5.09 -10.78 1.35
N LYS A 21 -4.41 -11.42 0.40
CA LYS A 21 -3.52 -12.53 0.71
C LYS A 21 -2.32 -12.10 1.55
N ILE A 22 -1.74 -10.96 1.22
CA ILE A 22 -0.59 -10.41 1.94
C ILE A 22 -1.00 -10.03 3.36
N VAL A 23 -2.13 -9.34 3.49
CA VAL A 23 -2.65 -8.93 4.80
C VAL A 23 -2.89 -10.16 5.67
N ALA A 24 -3.56 -11.17 5.12
CA ALA A 24 -3.83 -12.40 5.86
C ALA A 24 -2.54 -13.11 6.28
N TYR A 25 -1.55 -13.15 5.40
CA TYR A 25 -0.27 -13.77 5.71
C TYR A 25 0.45 -13.06 6.86
N ILE A 26 0.47 -11.71 6.81
CA ILE A 26 1.11 -10.92 7.85
C ILE A 26 0.41 -11.13 9.19
N GLU A 27 -0.92 -11.13 9.18
CA GLU A 27 -1.70 -11.34 10.40
C GLU A 27 -1.49 -12.74 10.96
N GLN A 28 -1.38 -13.74 10.08
CA GLN A 28 -1.09 -15.10 10.49
C GLN A 28 0.27 -15.21 11.20
N LYS A 29 1.21 -14.37 10.83
CA LYS A 29 2.55 -14.35 11.43
C LYS A 29 2.64 -13.44 12.66
N GLY A 30 1.53 -12.91 13.12
CA GLY A 30 1.49 -12.11 14.33
C GLY A 30 1.66 -10.61 14.12
N GLY A 31 1.66 -10.16 12.86
CA GLY A 31 1.75 -8.74 12.54
C GLY A 31 0.39 -8.12 12.28
N THR A 32 0.42 -6.85 11.89
CA THR A 32 -0.78 -6.15 11.43
C THR A 32 -0.53 -5.59 10.03
N ALA A 33 -1.57 -5.54 9.24
CA ALA A 33 -1.49 -4.96 7.90
C ALA A 33 -2.80 -4.32 7.54
N LYS A 34 -2.73 -3.18 6.86
CA LYS A 34 -3.90 -2.46 6.40
C LYS A 34 -3.77 -2.22 4.91
N GLY A 35 -4.79 -2.59 4.14
CA GLY A 35 -4.82 -2.36 2.70
C GLY A 35 -5.41 -1.00 2.38
N LEU A 36 -4.75 -0.27 1.49
CA LEU A 36 -5.21 1.03 1.00
C LEU A 36 -5.16 1.04 -0.51
N MET A 37 -6.06 1.82 -1.10
CA MET A 37 -6.16 1.93 -2.56
C MET A 37 -5.38 3.13 -3.07
N SER A 38 -4.64 2.91 -4.15
CA SER A 38 -4.02 3.98 -4.92
C SER A 38 -4.55 3.92 -6.35
N ASN A 39 -4.93 5.06 -6.89
CA ASN A 39 -5.39 5.16 -8.27
C ASN A 39 -4.34 5.89 -9.11
N VAL A 40 -4.06 5.33 -10.27
CA VAL A 40 -3.05 5.89 -11.18
C VAL A 40 -3.66 6.91 -12.12
N GLU A 41 -4.94 6.78 -12.39
CA GLU A 41 -5.65 7.65 -13.33
C GLU A 41 -6.33 8.81 -12.63
N PRO A 42 -6.59 9.89 -13.39
CA PRO A 42 -6.41 11.23 -12.87
C PRO A 42 -7.40 11.50 -11.77
N ILE A 43 -6.89 11.93 -10.68
CA ILE A 43 -7.69 12.58 -9.66
C ILE A 43 -8.95 11.79 -9.33
N SER A 44 -8.74 10.65 -8.73
CA SER A 44 -9.85 9.91 -8.16
C SER A 44 -10.03 10.34 -6.72
N ASP A 45 -11.25 10.58 -6.32
CA ASP A 45 -11.60 10.84 -4.93
C ASP A 45 -11.34 9.63 -4.03
N ASN A 46 -10.89 8.52 -4.63
CA ASN A 46 -10.67 7.25 -3.92
C ASN A 46 -9.21 7.02 -3.55
N GLU A 47 -8.37 8.05 -3.68
CA GLU A 47 -6.99 7.93 -3.24
C GLU A 47 -6.93 7.86 -1.72
N PHE A 48 -5.97 7.09 -1.19
CA PHE A 48 -5.80 7.01 0.25
C PHE A 48 -5.32 8.36 0.81
N GLU A 49 -5.63 8.60 2.08
CA GLU A 49 -5.18 9.80 2.78
C GLU A 49 -4.06 9.44 3.76
N LEU A 50 -3.23 10.42 4.12
CA LEU A 50 -2.15 10.17 5.07
C LEU A 50 -2.68 9.70 6.42
N GLU A 51 -3.85 10.18 6.81
CA GLU A 51 -4.50 9.79 8.06
C GLU A 51 -4.89 8.31 8.08
N ASP A 52 -4.99 7.69 6.90
CA ASP A 52 -5.30 6.27 6.81
C ASP A 52 -4.13 5.38 7.20
N ILE A 53 -2.92 5.95 7.27
CA ILE A 53 -1.72 5.20 7.59
C ILE A 53 -1.49 5.26 9.10
N PRO A 54 -1.57 4.12 9.79
CA PRO A 54 -1.34 4.10 11.25
C PRO A 54 0.06 4.61 11.61
N GLN A 55 0.15 5.31 12.73
CA GLN A 55 1.41 5.91 13.17
C GLN A 55 2.48 4.89 13.49
N ASP A 56 2.10 3.67 13.83
CA ASP A 56 3.04 2.60 14.16
C ASP A 56 3.48 1.79 12.94
N THR A 57 3.13 2.23 11.73
CA THR A 57 3.51 1.55 10.49
C THR A 57 5.04 1.54 10.34
N GLN A 58 5.59 0.36 10.10
CA GLN A 58 7.03 0.17 9.98
C GLN A 58 7.51 0.00 8.55
N CYS A 59 6.61 -0.41 7.65
CA CYS A 59 6.94 -0.61 6.24
C CYS A 59 5.68 -0.47 5.40
N ILE A 60 5.83 0.11 4.22
CA ILE A 60 4.74 0.24 3.26
C ILE A 60 5.09 -0.60 2.03
N LEU A 61 4.22 -1.53 1.69
CA LEU A 61 4.33 -2.33 0.47
C LEU A 61 3.44 -1.70 -0.59
N VAL A 62 4.00 -1.47 -1.77
CA VAL A 62 3.25 -0.85 -2.87
C VAL A 62 3.13 -1.85 -4.00
N LEU A 63 1.90 -2.23 -4.34
CA LEU A 63 1.59 -3.20 -5.37
C LEU A 63 1.09 -2.49 -6.62
N GLY A 64 1.81 -2.61 -7.71
CA GLY A 64 1.44 -1.98 -8.97
C GLY A 64 2.62 -1.85 -9.89
N GLY A 65 2.64 -0.82 -10.71
CA GLY A 65 3.76 -0.51 -11.59
C GLY A 65 4.59 0.63 -11.04
N ASP A 66 5.52 1.11 -11.86
CA ASP A 66 6.43 2.18 -11.47
C ASP A 66 5.68 3.47 -11.10
N GLY A 67 4.62 3.79 -11.85
CA GLY A 67 3.80 4.97 -11.57
C GLY A 67 3.15 4.91 -10.21
N THR A 68 2.66 3.74 -9.83
CA THR A 68 2.04 3.54 -8.52
C THR A 68 3.06 3.74 -7.40
N LEU A 69 4.26 3.20 -7.58
CA LEU A 69 5.32 3.35 -6.58
C LEU A 69 5.74 4.80 -6.41
N ILE A 70 5.96 5.51 -7.51
CA ILE A 70 6.37 6.92 -7.47
C ILE A 70 5.28 7.77 -6.81
N ARG A 71 4.03 7.55 -7.18
CA ARG A 71 2.91 8.29 -6.62
C ARG A 71 2.77 8.05 -5.11
N ALA A 72 2.88 6.81 -4.69
CA ALA A 72 2.81 6.48 -3.26
C ALA A 72 4.00 7.07 -2.50
N ALA A 73 5.19 6.95 -3.04
CA ALA A 73 6.40 7.49 -2.40
C ALA A 73 6.30 9.00 -2.20
N THR A 74 5.82 9.72 -3.22
CA THR A 74 5.63 11.17 -3.12
C THR A 74 4.61 11.52 -2.05
N ARG A 75 3.53 10.75 -1.99
CA ARG A 75 2.43 11.06 -1.07
C ARG A 75 2.81 10.82 0.39
N VAL A 76 3.66 9.84 0.66
CA VAL A 76 4.02 9.47 2.03
C VAL A 76 5.42 9.91 2.46
N GLU A 77 6.11 10.71 1.64
CA GLU A 77 7.51 11.03 1.92
C GLU A 77 7.73 11.72 3.26
N THR A 78 6.76 12.50 3.71
CA THR A 78 6.87 13.19 5.00
C THR A 78 6.84 12.25 6.20
N LEU A 79 6.36 11.02 5.99
CA LEU A 79 6.26 10.04 7.07
C LEU A 79 7.58 9.30 7.32
N GLU A 80 8.50 9.35 6.38
CA GLU A 80 9.82 8.71 6.49
C GLU A 80 9.74 7.21 6.78
N ILE A 81 8.72 6.55 6.22
CA ILE A 81 8.54 5.10 6.37
C ILE A 81 9.12 4.40 5.15
N PRO A 82 9.92 3.34 5.34
CA PRO A 82 10.45 2.58 4.19
C PRO A 82 9.35 2.04 3.29
N LEU A 83 9.55 2.15 1.98
CA LEU A 83 8.67 1.58 0.98
C LEU A 83 9.33 0.45 0.23
N MET A 84 8.54 -0.57 -0.09
CA MET A 84 8.99 -1.67 -0.94
C MET A 84 7.97 -1.84 -2.07
N GLY A 85 8.44 -1.77 -3.31
CA GLY A 85 7.58 -1.92 -4.47
C GLY A 85 7.49 -3.36 -4.93
N VAL A 86 6.29 -3.78 -5.30
CA VAL A 86 6.05 -5.07 -5.94
C VAL A 86 5.42 -4.79 -7.30
N ASN A 87 6.15 -5.10 -8.35
CA ASN A 87 5.68 -4.84 -9.70
C ASN A 87 4.71 -5.94 -10.14
N LEU A 88 3.50 -5.54 -10.50
CA LEU A 88 2.45 -6.45 -10.95
C LEU A 88 2.32 -6.50 -12.48
N GLY A 89 3.28 -5.93 -13.17
CA GLY A 89 3.30 -5.98 -14.61
C GLY A 89 3.06 -4.63 -15.29
#